data_f8f887b254c953bfa793c70a86699f0c
#
_entry.id   f8f887b254c953bfa793c70a86699f0c
#
_cell.length_a   1.000
_cell.length_b   1.000
_cell.length_c   1.000
_cell.angle_alpha   90.00
_cell.angle_beta   90.00
_cell.angle_gamma   90.00
#
_symmetry.space_group_name_H-M   'P 1'
#
loop_
_entity.id
_entity.type
_entity.pdbx_description
1 polymer ?
#
loop_
_entity_poly.entity_id
_entity_poly.type
_entity_poly.pdbx_seq_one_letter_code
_entity_poly.pdbx_strand_id
1 'polypeptide(L)'
;ELIEQENIYSILGIIDEKKPRKGILQKYKYLGRDLNLIKLKKKVRFAIVTIGHIEKSLIRKKLFNKIEKLKFKIPIITSPLSLVSKNSKIGIGTMIFHNVIINSNVNIGKNCIINNKALIEHDVKIGDNSHISTGCLVNGSTKIGSNTFIGSGSVIKNNITVGNNCFIRMGTIVSKNIPNNSRF
;
A
#
# COMPACT_ATOMS: atom_id res chain seq x y z
N GLU A 1 -11.52 8.45 3.10
CA GLU A 1 -12.16 7.58 4.09
C GLU A 1 -11.17 7.14 5.18
N LEU A 2 -10.13 6.31 4.91
CA LEU A 2 -9.17 5.87 5.93
C LEU A 2 -8.60 7.01 6.77
N ILE A 3 -8.07 8.04 6.13
CA ILE A 3 -7.46 9.22 6.80
C ILE A 3 -8.47 9.93 7.70
N GLU A 4 -9.72 9.97 7.29
CA GLU A 4 -10.80 10.60 8.08
C GLU A 4 -11.20 9.76 9.28
N GLN A 5 -11.20 8.43 9.13
CA GLN A 5 -11.53 7.52 10.22
C GLN A 5 -10.39 7.40 11.26
N GLU A 6 -9.14 7.46 10.81
CA GLU A 6 -7.98 7.48 11.68
C GLU A 6 -7.94 8.76 12.55
N ASN A 7 -8.50 9.86 12.03
CA ASN A 7 -8.65 11.16 12.70
C ASN A 7 -7.32 11.75 13.26
N ILE A 8 -6.19 11.37 12.68
CA ILE A 8 -4.86 11.90 13.03
C ILE A 8 -4.47 13.06 12.12
N TYR A 9 -4.95 13.05 10.88
CA TYR A 9 -4.62 14.03 9.85
C TYR A 9 -5.87 14.69 9.29
N SER A 10 -5.78 16.01 9.04
CA SER A 10 -6.78 16.74 8.26
C SER A 10 -6.35 16.81 6.78
N ILE A 11 -7.29 16.58 5.88
CA ILE A 11 -7.05 16.61 4.44
C ILE A 11 -7.20 18.05 3.95
N LEU A 12 -6.09 18.71 3.62
CA LEU A 12 -6.09 20.05 3.04
C LEU A 12 -6.68 20.06 1.62
N GLY A 13 -6.42 19.02 0.86
CA GLY A 13 -6.91 18.88 -0.51
C GLY A 13 -6.20 17.79 -1.29
N ILE A 14 -6.49 17.74 -2.58
CA ILE A 14 -6.03 16.71 -3.52
C ILE A 14 -5.23 17.31 -4.66
N ILE A 15 -4.23 16.55 -5.10
CA ILE A 15 -3.46 16.77 -6.31
C ILE A 15 -3.79 15.63 -7.27
N ASP A 16 -4.14 15.97 -8.49
CA ASP A 16 -4.42 15.01 -9.54
C ASP A 16 -4.12 15.66 -10.91
N GLU A 17 -3.88 14.86 -11.94
CA GLU A 17 -3.70 15.37 -13.31
C GLU A 17 -4.95 16.11 -13.83
N LYS A 18 -6.13 15.68 -13.37
CA LYS A 18 -7.41 16.31 -13.71
C LYS A 18 -8.19 16.63 -12.44
N LYS A 19 -8.86 17.80 -12.43
CA LYS A 19 -9.78 18.13 -11.34
C LYS A 19 -10.90 17.08 -11.28
N PRO A 20 -11.12 16.44 -10.11
CA PRO A 20 -12.21 15.48 -9.95
C PRO A 20 -13.56 16.11 -10.26
N ARG A 21 -14.33 15.49 -11.16
CA ARG A 21 -15.65 15.99 -11.57
C ARG A 21 -16.82 15.31 -10.88
N LYS A 22 -16.59 14.10 -10.36
CA LYS A 22 -17.63 13.27 -9.70
C LYS A 22 -17.01 12.49 -8.53
N GLY A 23 -17.87 12.07 -7.61
CA GLY A 23 -17.51 11.18 -6.51
C GLY A 23 -16.99 11.89 -5.26
N ILE A 24 -16.57 11.09 -4.30
CA ILE A 24 -16.19 11.53 -2.95
C ILE A 24 -15.04 12.55 -2.93
N LEU A 25 -14.19 12.53 -3.94
CA LEU A 25 -13.05 13.45 -4.01
C LEU A 25 -13.46 14.91 -4.26
N GLN A 26 -14.70 15.17 -4.71
CA GLN A 26 -15.21 16.54 -4.90
C GLN A 26 -15.33 17.32 -3.59
N LYS A 27 -15.48 16.65 -2.47
CA LYS A 27 -15.55 17.31 -1.16
C LYS A 27 -14.23 17.94 -0.72
N TYR A 28 -13.12 17.58 -1.38
CA TYR A 28 -11.81 18.13 -1.06
C TYR A 28 -11.38 19.20 -2.07
N LYS A 29 -10.66 20.19 -1.57
CA LYS A 29 -10.09 21.24 -2.41
C LYS A 29 -9.12 20.65 -3.42
N TYR A 30 -9.32 20.95 -4.70
CA TYR A 30 -8.34 20.64 -5.74
C TYR A 30 -7.18 21.63 -5.67
N LEU A 31 -5.98 21.13 -5.45
CA LEU A 31 -4.76 21.91 -5.26
C LEU A 31 -3.87 21.98 -6.51
N GLY A 32 -4.33 21.38 -7.61
CA GLY A 32 -3.62 21.39 -8.89
C GLY A 32 -2.97 20.05 -9.22
N ARG A 33 -2.00 20.13 -10.13
CA ARG A 33 -1.25 18.97 -10.65
C ARG A 33 0.04 18.76 -9.88
N ASP A 34 0.74 17.71 -10.20
CA ASP A 34 2.04 17.34 -9.62
C ASP A 34 3.10 18.47 -9.61
N LEU A 35 3.05 19.39 -10.57
CA LEU A 35 3.94 20.56 -10.61
C LEU A 35 3.72 21.50 -9.42
N ASN A 36 2.54 21.50 -8.84
CA ASN A 36 2.19 22.32 -7.69
C ASN A 36 2.82 21.82 -6.39
N LEU A 37 3.32 20.58 -6.33
CA LEU A 37 3.93 19.99 -5.13
C LEU A 37 5.04 20.86 -4.54
N ILE A 38 5.88 21.47 -5.38
CA ILE A 38 6.99 22.34 -4.92
C ILE A 38 6.46 23.54 -4.14
N LYS A 39 5.41 24.20 -4.65
CA LYS A 39 4.77 25.34 -3.97
C LYS A 39 4.05 24.89 -2.68
N LEU A 40 3.39 23.75 -2.75
CA LEU A 40 2.63 23.19 -1.62
C LEU A 40 3.53 22.73 -0.48
N LYS A 41 4.75 22.28 -0.75
CA LYS A 41 5.72 21.90 0.29
C LYS A 41 5.97 23.01 1.32
N LYS A 42 5.87 24.28 0.92
CA LYS A 42 6.01 25.43 1.85
C LYS A 42 4.84 25.55 2.82
N LYS A 43 3.67 24.98 2.51
CA LYS A 43 2.42 25.09 3.27
C LYS A 43 1.97 23.78 3.93
N VAL A 44 2.43 22.65 3.41
CA VAL A 44 1.97 21.31 3.82
C VAL A 44 3.17 20.45 4.20
N ARG A 45 3.10 19.84 5.37
CA ARG A 45 4.15 18.98 5.88
C ARG A 45 4.04 17.54 5.37
N PHE A 46 2.82 17.04 5.25
CA PHE A 46 2.53 15.64 4.93
C PHE A 46 1.97 15.48 3.52
N ALA A 47 2.35 14.38 2.86
CA ALA A 47 1.73 13.95 1.60
C ALA A 47 1.68 12.42 1.55
N ILE A 48 0.67 11.89 0.89
CA ILE A 48 0.53 10.45 0.67
C ILE A 48 -0.01 10.16 -0.73
N VAL A 49 0.40 9.05 -1.32
CA VAL A 49 -0.09 8.59 -2.62
C VAL A 49 -1.29 7.67 -2.41
N THR A 50 -2.43 8.04 -2.99
CA THR A 50 -3.69 7.27 -2.86
C THR A 50 -4.06 6.48 -4.11
N ILE A 51 -3.25 6.57 -5.18
CA ILE A 51 -3.45 5.78 -6.39
C ILE A 51 -3.14 4.31 -6.10
N GLY A 52 -4.11 3.43 -6.36
CA GLY A 52 -3.90 2.00 -6.33
C GLY A 52 -3.16 1.49 -7.58
N HIS A 53 -2.80 0.21 -7.58
CA HIS A 53 -2.30 -0.48 -8.77
C HIS A 53 -2.75 -1.94 -8.74
N ILE A 54 -2.90 -2.53 -9.92
CA ILE A 54 -3.21 -3.95 -10.08
C ILE A 54 -2.00 -4.66 -10.70
N GLU A 55 -1.61 -4.33 -11.92
CA GLU A 55 -0.51 -5.02 -12.60
C GLU A 55 0.85 -4.36 -12.39
N LYS A 56 0.93 -3.04 -12.51
CA LYS A 56 2.19 -2.29 -12.47
C LYS A 56 2.12 -1.16 -11.46
N SER A 57 3.03 -1.18 -10.51
CA SER A 57 3.16 -0.14 -9.48
C SER A 57 3.82 1.15 -9.97
N LEU A 58 4.15 1.27 -11.27
CA LEU A 58 5.02 2.32 -11.81
C LEU A 58 4.54 3.74 -11.49
N ILE A 59 3.24 4.04 -11.68
CA ILE A 59 2.70 5.38 -11.43
C ILE A 59 2.75 5.69 -9.94
N ARG A 60 2.27 4.76 -9.10
CA ARG A 60 2.31 4.90 -7.64
C ARG A 60 3.73 5.10 -7.14
N LYS A 61 4.68 4.27 -7.60
CA LYS A 61 6.11 4.36 -7.26
C LYS A 61 6.72 5.70 -7.70
N LYS A 62 6.44 6.16 -8.93
CA LYS A 62 6.92 7.47 -9.43
C LYS A 62 6.44 8.62 -8.55
N LEU A 63 5.18 8.62 -8.17
CA LEU A 63 4.59 9.64 -7.31
C LEU A 63 5.17 9.58 -5.90
N PHE A 64 5.33 8.39 -5.33
CA PHE A 64 5.95 8.20 -4.03
C PHE A 64 7.37 8.75 -4.01
N ASN A 65 8.21 8.36 -4.97
CA ASN A 65 9.58 8.86 -5.09
C ASN A 65 9.63 10.40 -5.25
N LYS A 66 8.64 10.98 -5.96
CA LYS A 66 8.54 12.44 -6.13
C LYS A 66 8.27 13.16 -4.81
N ILE A 67 7.31 12.70 -4.02
CA ILE A 67 7.01 13.32 -2.71
C ILE A 67 8.13 13.06 -1.70
N GLU A 68 8.79 11.89 -1.74
CA GLU A 68 9.95 11.57 -0.92
C GLU A 68 11.14 12.49 -1.27
N LYS A 69 11.47 12.66 -2.55
CA LYS A 69 12.53 13.57 -3.05
C LYS A 69 12.28 15.04 -2.64
N LEU A 70 11.01 15.44 -2.64
CA LEU A 70 10.62 16.78 -2.16
C LEU A 70 10.60 16.88 -0.63
N LYS A 71 11.03 15.83 0.09
CA LYS A 71 11.12 15.77 1.55
C LYS A 71 9.79 16.02 2.27
N PHE A 72 8.66 15.62 1.69
CA PHE A 72 7.42 15.54 2.46
C PHE A 72 7.56 14.46 3.55
N LYS A 73 6.92 14.66 4.69
CA LYS A 73 6.67 13.55 5.62
C LYS A 73 5.59 12.67 5.03
N ILE A 74 5.87 11.39 4.91
CA ILE A 74 4.95 10.42 4.27
C ILE A 74 4.44 9.51 5.38
N PRO A 75 3.17 9.66 5.80
CA PRO A 75 2.63 8.86 6.90
C PRO A 75 2.37 7.41 6.48
N ILE A 76 2.31 6.52 7.45
CA ILE A 76 1.61 5.25 7.37
C ILE A 76 0.15 5.55 7.70
N ILE A 77 -0.79 5.05 6.91
CA ILE A 77 -2.21 5.20 7.19
C ILE A 77 -2.78 3.84 7.53
N THR A 78 -3.35 3.72 8.72
CA THR A 78 -3.89 2.46 9.22
C THR A 78 -5.34 2.63 9.61
N SER A 79 -6.20 1.76 9.11
CA SER A 79 -7.59 1.73 9.54
C SER A 79 -7.69 1.44 11.06
N PRO A 80 -8.49 2.19 11.81
CA PRO A 80 -8.76 1.88 13.21
C PRO A 80 -9.47 0.52 13.41
N LEU A 81 -10.02 -0.06 12.34
CA LEU A 81 -10.64 -1.38 12.34
C LEU A 81 -9.65 -2.53 12.08
N SER A 82 -8.36 -2.24 11.98
CA SER A 82 -7.33 -3.25 11.72
C SER A 82 -6.56 -3.60 12.99
N LEU A 83 -6.11 -4.84 13.07
CA LEU A 83 -5.23 -5.32 14.12
C LEU A 83 -3.80 -5.40 13.59
N VAL A 84 -2.93 -4.56 14.12
CA VAL A 84 -1.50 -4.54 13.74
C VAL A 84 -0.66 -4.82 14.98
N SER A 85 0.10 -5.90 14.95
CA SER A 85 0.99 -6.27 16.04
C SER A 85 2.04 -5.18 16.29
N LYS A 86 2.27 -4.84 17.57
CA LYS A 86 3.29 -3.87 17.99
C LYS A 86 4.72 -4.30 17.62
N ASN A 87 4.93 -5.61 17.42
CA ASN A 87 6.22 -6.17 17.02
C ASN A 87 6.43 -6.20 15.50
N SER A 88 5.48 -5.67 14.71
CA SER A 88 5.63 -5.54 13.27
C SER A 88 6.27 -4.20 12.88
N LYS A 89 6.92 -4.18 11.71
CA LYS A 89 7.54 -2.97 11.13
C LYS A 89 6.86 -2.63 9.81
N ILE A 90 6.37 -1.41 9.71
CA ILE A 90 5.65 -0.93 8.53
C ILE A 90 6.41 0.26 7.93
N GLY A 91 6.68 0.19 6.64
CA GLY A 91 7.36 1.27 5.91
C GLY A 91 6.46 2.46 5.61
N ILE A 92 7.07 3.63 5.47
CA ILE A 92 6.37 4.89 5.17
C ILE A 92 5.54 4.81 3.89
N GLY A 93 4.41 5.50 3.85
CA GLY A 93 3.50 5.55 2.70
C GLY A 93 2.69 4.27 2.49
N THR A 94 2.87 3.28 3.36
CA THR A 94 2.04 2.07 3.33
C THR A 94 0.65 2.37 3.89
N MET A 95 -0.36 1.81 3.24
CA MET A 95 -1.76 1.94 3.61
C MET A 95 -2.31 0.58 4.03
N ILE A 96 -2.86 0.52 5.24
CA ILE A 96 -3.48 -0.67 5.83
C ILE A 96 -4.98 -0.42 5.92
N PHE A 97 -5.75 -1.16 5.13
CA PHE A 97 -7.18 -0.96 4.97
C PHE A 97 -7.98 -1.70 6.06
N HIS A 98 -9.33 -1.66 5.97
CA HIS A 98 -10.23 -2.16 7.01
C HIS A 98 -10.11 -3.66 7.24
N ASN A 99 -10.22 -4.06 8.51
CA ASN A 99 -10.24 -5.46 8.95
C ASN A 99 -8.99 -6.27 8.49
N VAL A 100 -7.87 -5.60 8.29
CA VAL A 100 -6.58 -6.25 8.08
C VAL A 100 -6.05 -6.76 9.41
N ILE A 101 -5.45 -7.94 9.39
CA ILE A 101 -4.73 -8.50 10.53
C ILE A 101 -3.26 -8.65 10.14
N ILE A 102 -2.37 -8.05 10.91
CA ILE A 102 -0.92 -8.17 10.76
C ILE A 102 -0.36 -8.74 12.06
N ASN A 103 0.13 -9.96 11.99
CA ASN A 103 0.64 -10.70 13.13
C ASN A 103 2.09 -10.32 13.50
N SER A 104 2.65 -11.01 14.51
CA SER A 104 3.92 -10.68 15.10
C SER A 104 5.10 -10.83 14.14
N ASN A 105 6.12 -9.97 14.29
CA ASN A 105 7.38 -9.99 13.55
C ASN A 105 7.24 -9.83 12.02
N VAL A 106 6.11 -9.28 11.56
CA VAL A 106 5.92 -8.94 10.15
C VAL A 106 6.74 -7.70 9.78
N ASN A 107 7.33 -7.72 8.59
CA ASN A 107 8.07 -6.57 8.05
C ASN A 107 7.50 -6.19 6.66
N ILE A 108 6.85 -5.04 6.58
CA ILE A 108 6.26 -4.51 5.34
C ILE A 108 7.07 -3.29 4.90
N GLY A 109 7.48 -3.30 3.64
CA GLY A 109 8.23 -2.22 3.02
C GLY A 109 7.44 -0.93 2.84
N LYS A 110 8.03 0.03 2.13
CA LYS A 110 7.46 1.35 1.84
C LYS A 110 6.40 1.27 0.75
N ASN A 111 5.45 2.22 0.80
CA ASN A 111 4.48 2.46 -0.27
C ASN A 111 3.63 1.24 -0.66
N CYS A 112 3.44 0.31 0.27
CA CYS A 112 2.62 -0.87 0.07
C CYS A 112 1.12 -0.57 0.24
N ILE A 113 0.30 -1.47 -0.27
CA ILE A 113 -1.14 -1.51 -0.03
C ILE A 113 -1.45 -2.87 0.58
N ILE A 114 -2.00 -2.87 1.80
CA ILE A 114 -2.56 -4.05 2.44
C ILE A 114 -4.07 -3.83 2.49
N ASN A 115 -4.77 -4.47 1.58
CA ASN A 115 -6.17 -4.15 1.30
C ASN A 115 -7.12 -4.88 2.27
N ASN A 116 -8.39 -4.48 2.24
CA ASN A 116 -9.42 -4.93 3.17
C ASN A 116 -9.39 -6.45 3.42
N LYS A 117 -9.53 -6.86 4.70
CA LYS A 117 -9.62 -8.27 5.13
C LYS A 117 -8.42 -9.14 4.76
N ALA A 118 -7.27 -8.55 4.41
CA ALA A 118 -6.05 -9.34 4.24
C ALA A 118 -5.53 -9.82 5.60
N LEU A 119 -5.06 -11.05 5.65
CA LEU A 119 -4.39 -11.63 6.80
C LEU A 119 -2.91 -11.85 6.47
N ILE A 120 -2.03 -11.23 7.26
CA ILE A 120 -0.58 -11.36 7.16
C ILE A 120 -0.08 -12.05 8.42
N GLU A 121 0.30 -13.30 8.29
CA GLU A 121 0.75 -14.12 9.38
C GLU A 121 2.17 -13.78 9.85
N HIS A 122 2.56 -14.37 10.98
CA HIS A 122 3.84 -14.10 11.66
C HIS A 122 5.06 -14.29 10.76
N ASP A 123 6.12 -13.52 11.00
CA ASP A 123 7.41 -13.60 10.31
C ASP A 123 7.38 -13.29 8.79
N VAL A 124 6.25 -12.82 8.26
CA VAL A 124 6.12 -12.48 6.85
C VAL A 124 6.94 -11.23 6.51
N LYS A 125 7.57 -11.25 5.34
CA LYS A 125 8.29 -10.11 4.77
C LYS A 125 7.66 -9.68 3.45
N ILE A 126 7.31 -8.42 3.31
CA ILE A 126 6.74 -7.84 2.08
C ILE A 126 7.63 -6.71 1.62
N GLY A 127 8.10 -6.79 0.38
CA GLY A 127 8.96 -5.76 -0.24
C GLY A 127 8.20 -4.50 -0.64
N ASP A 128 8.95 -3.45 -0.93
CA ASP A 128 8.42 -2.13 -1.27
C ASP A 128 7.48 -2.13 -2.48
N ASN A 129 6.52 -1.20 -2.49
CA ASN A 129 5.56 -0.97 -3.58
C ASN A 129 4.70 -2.18 -3.93
N SER A 130 4.53 -3.13 -3.01
CA SER A 130 3.71 -4.33 -3.24
C SER A 130 2.28 -4.11 -2.80
N HIS A 131 1.36 -4.85 -3.41
CA HIS A 131 -0.06 -4.76 -3.11
C HIS A 131 -0.59 -6.15 -2.78
N ILE A 132 -0.99 -6.34 -1.54
CA ILE A 132 -1.73 -7.50 -1.06
C ILE A 132 -3.21 -7.14 -1.13
N SER A 133 -3.92 -7.73 -2.07
CA SER A 133 -5.30 -7.35 -2.38
C SER A 133 -6.30 -7.90 -1.37
N THR A 134 -7.57 -7.57 -1.56
CA THR A 134 -8.67 -7.86 -0.63
C THR A 134 -8.76 -9.34 -0.30
N GLY A 135 -8.84 -9.68 1.00
CA GLY A 135 -9.06 -11.04 1.48
C GLY A 135 -7.93 -12.03 1.21
N CYS A 136 -6.71 -11.55 0.90
CA CYS A 136 -5.56 -12.44 0.75
C CYS A 136 -5.13 -13.04 2.10
N LEU A 137 -4.71 -14.30 2.07
CA LEU A 137 -4.09 -14.99 3.19
C LEU A 137 -2.60 -15.21 2.88
N VAL A 138 -1.72 -14.54 3.60
CA VAL A 138 -0.27 -14.70 3.48
C VAL A 138 0.23 -15.41 4.72
N ASN A 139 0.49 -16.71 4.58
CA ASN A 139 0.85 -17.56 5.72
C ASN A 139 2.28 -17.34 6.20
N GLY A 140 2.56 -17.84 7.41
CA GLY A 140 3.75 -17.54 8.19
C GLY A 140 5.08 -17.78 7.48
N SER A 141 6.06 -16.94 7.79
CA SER A 141 7.43 -16.98 7.26
C SER A 141 7.55 -16.82 5.74
N THR A 142 6.48 -16.38 5.07
CA THR A 142 6.46 -16.12 3.63
C THR A 142 7.24 -14.85 3.30
N LYS A 143 7.93 -14.84 2.15
CA LYS A 143 8.59 -13.65 1.61
C LYS A 143 7.91 -13.23 0.31
N ILE A 144 7.45 -11.99 0.23
CA ILE A 144 6.90 -11.38 -0.99
C ILE A 144 7.84 -10.27 -1.43
N GLY A 145 8.31 -10.35 -2.66
CA GLY A 145 9.23 -9.38 -3.24
C GLY A 145 8.59 -8.01 -3.51
N SER A 146 9.43 -7.05 -3.90
CA SER A 146 9.01 -5.69 -4.22
C SER A 146 8.24 -5.59 -5.53
N ASN A 147 7.38 -4.58 -5.67
CA ASN A 147 6.57 -4.32 -6.86
C ASN A 147 5.65 -5.51 -7.24
N THR A 148 5.30 -6.36 -6.30
CA THR A 148 4.52 -7.57 -6.52
C THR A 148 3.05 -7.33 -6.15
N PHE A 149 2.16 -7.84 -6.98
CA PHE A 149 0.72 -7.80 -6.78
C PHE A 149 0.20 -9.20 -6.45
N ILE A 150 -0.51 -9.32 -5.34
CA ILE A 150 -1.22 -10.54 -4.94
C ILE A 150 -2.72 -10.28 -5.09
N GLY A 151 -3.36 -10.98 -6.01
CA GLY A 151 -4.78 -10.81 -6.35
C GLY A 151 -5.72 -11.21 -5.23
N SER A 152 -6.90 -10.61 -5.22
CA SER A 152 -7.91 -10.80 -4.16
C SER A 152 -8.22 -12.28 -3.90
N GLY A 153 -8.37 -12.65 -2.61
CA GLY A 153 -8.70 -14.00 -2.19
C GLY A 153 -7.61 -15.05 -2.43
N SER A 154 -6.40 -14.64 -2.83
CA SER A 154 -5.30 -15.59 -2.99
C SER A 154 -4.77 -16.06 -1.63
N VAL A 155 -4.31 -17.32 -1.63
CA VAL A 155 -3.71 -17.97 -0.47
C VAL A 155 -2.25 -18.29 -0.77
N ILE A 156 -1.34 -17.76 0.01
CA ILE A 156 0.09 -18.01 -0.13
C ILE A 156 0.52 -18.96 0.99
N LYS A 157 1.05 -20.13 0.61
CA LYS A 157 1.52 -21.15 1.56
C LYS A 157 2.65 -20.60 2.42
N ASN A 158 2.77 -21.10 3.65
CA ASN A 158 3.87 -20.76 4.55
C ASN A 158 5.26 -21.18 4.02
N ASN A 159 6.29 -20.48 4.46
CA ASN A 159 7.71 -20.74 4.16
C ASN A 159 8.08 -20.68 2.68
N ILE A 160 7.33 -19.97 1.84
CA ILE A 160 7.68 -19.81 0.42
C ILE A 160 8.09 -18.37 0.09
N THR A 161 8.69 -18.22 -1.08
CA THR A 161 9.07 -16.91 -1.63
C THR A 161 8.34 -16.65 -2.93
N VAL A 162 7.63 -15.52 -2.99
CA VAL A 162 7.14 -14.92 -4.23
C VAL A 162 8.13 -13.79 -4.59
N GLY A 163 8.71 -13.87 -5.77
CA GLY A 163 9.75 -12.94 -6.21
C GLY A 163 9.30 -11.50 -6.42
N ASN A 164 10.22 -10.67 -6.92
CA ASN A 164 9.93 -9.28 -7.27
C ASN A 164 9.17 -9.17 -8.60
N ASN A 165 8.41 -8.09 -8.78
CA ASN A 165 7.67 -7.76 -10.00
C ASN A 165 6.71 -8.88 -10.44
N CYS A 166 6.19 -9.65 -9.50
CA CYS A 166 5.25 -10.73 -9.78
C CYS A 166 3.81 -10.22 -9.83
N PHE A 167 3.00 -10.90 -10.62
CA PHE A 167 1.56 -10.72 -10.68
C PHE A 167 0.87 -12.06 -10.40
N ILE A 168 0.24 -12.19 -9.25
CA ILE A 168 -0.56 -13.34 -8.86
C ILE A 168 -2.03 -13.01 -9.08
N ARG A 169 -2.72 -13.83 -9.87
CA ARG A 169 -4.14 -13.64 -10.16
C ARG A 169 -4.99 -13.79 -8.91
N MET A 170 -6.18 -13.24 -8.94
CA MET A 170 -7.16 -13.43 -7.87
C MET A 170 -7.53 -14.91 -7.69
N GLY A 171 -7.82 -15.31 -6.45
CA GLY A 171 -8.25 -16.66 -6.10
C GLY A 171 -7.16 -17.74 -6.26
N THR A 172 -5.91 -17.34 -6.42
CA THR A 172 -4.80 -18.28 -6.66
C THR A 172 -4.31 -18.90 -5.35
N ILE A 173 -4.08 -20.22 -5.35
CA ILE A 173 -3.36 -20.92 -4.28
C ILE A 173 -1.91 -21.11 -4.71
N VAL A 174 -1.01 -20.35 -4.06
CA VAL A 174 0.43 -20.42 -4.31
C VAL A 174 1.07 -21.37 -3.31
N SER A 175 1.45 -22.56 -3.76
CA SER A 175 2.00 -23.64 -2.91
C SER A 175 3.50 -23.86 -3.07
N LYS A 176 4.17 -23.14 -3.99
CA LYS A 176 5.60 -23.27 -4.32
C LYS A 176 6.22 -21.89 -4.55
N ASN A 177 7.54 -21.80 -4.49
CA ASN A 177 8.25 -20.58 -4.79
C ASN A 177 7.94 -20.08 -6.21
N ILE A 178 7.77 -18.76 -6.33
CA ILE A 178 7.51 -18.08 -7.60
C ILE A 178 8.72 -17.20 -7.90
N PRO A 179 9.41 -17.38 -9.04
CA PRO A 179 10.55 -16.57 -9.42
C PRO A 179 10.16 -15.13 -9.75
N ASN A 180 11.16 -14.22 -9.82
CA ASN A 180 10.96 -12.83 -10.21
C ASN A 180 10.26 -12.71 -11.57
N ASN A 181 9.51 -11.63 -11.76
CA ASN A 181 8.86 -11.26 -13.01
C ASN A 181 7.80 -12.27 -13.51
N SER A 182 7.30 -13.13 -12.63
CA SER A 182 6.30 -14.15 -12.98
C SER A 182 4.88 -13.59 -13.03
N ARG A 183 4.10 -14.18 -13.92
CA ARG A 183 2.63 -14.04 -13.94
C ARG A 183 2.02 -15.42 -13.66
N PHE A 184 1.30 -15.53 -12.56
CA PHE A 184 0.81 -16.80 -12.04
C PHE A 184 -0.70 -16.73 -11.75
#